data_eb1d39ca2a4ffe28438ef0be5fed4bdc
#
_entry.id   eb1d39ca2a4ffe28438ef0be5fed4bdc
#
_cell.length_a   1.000
_cell.length_b   1.000
_cell.length_c   1.000
_cell.angle_alpha   90.00
_cell.angle_beta   90.00
_cell.angle_gamma   90.00
#
_symmetry.space_group_name_H-M   'P 1'
#
loop_
_entity.id
_entity.type
_entity.pdbx_description
1 polymer ?
#
loop_
_entity_poly.entity_id
_entity_poly.type
_entity_poly.pdbx_seq_one_letter_code
_entity_poly.pdbx_strand_id
1 'polypeptide(L)'
;MSRFAQVIVLAPYSGEVMQPLTQPDHSRSWEGQFEQLDLFTGVWVIEFERVRPRSGLLRHLESLAWPYPESVQVLIHDEDDDCFGLWMMCDGVLAEQPVPGHRRVHGPVLPPDEYLPCPPSPGVLVRAGTPVLAGHSAERHDKRPAW
;
A
#
# COMPACT_ATOMS: atom_id res chain seq x y z
N MET A 1 2.44 8.40 -16.46
CA MET A 1 1.45 9.01 -15.57
C MET A 1 2.03 9.14 -14.19
N SER A 2 1.75 10.22 -13.56
CA SER A 2 2.25 10.47 -12.22
C SER A 2 1.25 10.01 -11.20
N ARG A 3 1.71 9.22 -10.27
CA ARG A 3 0.93 8.81 -9.11
C ARG A 3 1.67 9.15 -7.85
N PHE A 4 1.05 9.94 -7.03
CA PHE A 4 1.45 10.10 -5.64
C PHE A 4 0.80 8.99 -4.82
N ALA A 5 1.50 8.49 -3.85
CA ALA A 5 0.91 7.61 -2.87
C ALA A 5 1.47 7.91 -1.49
N GLN A 6 0.61 7.87 -0.51
CA GLN A 6 0.93 8.07 0.89
C GLN A 6 0.68 6.79 1.66
N VAL A 7 1.63 6.41 2.49
CA VAL A 7 1.51 5.24 3.35
C VAL A 7 1.77 5.65 4.79
N ILE A 8 0.89 5.24 5.67
CA ILE A 8 0.99 5.44 7.11
C ILE A 8 1.00 4.08 7.79
N VAL A 9 2.01 3.82 8.60
CA VAL A 9 2.09 2.62 9.44
C VAL A 9 1.79 3.02 10.88
N LEU A 10 0.77 2.39 11.46
CA LEU A 10 0.41 2.51 12.86
C LEU A 10 0.74 1.19 13.56
N ALA A 11 1.75 1.21 14.38
CA ALA A 11 2.23 0.00 15.06
C ALA A 11 2.82 0.35 16.42
N PRO A 12 2.03 0.29 17.50
CA PRO A 12 2.52 0.56 18.85
C PRO A 12 3.68 -0.36 19.22
N TYR A 13 4.65 0.18 19.96
CA TYR A 13 5.82 -0.55 20.47
C TYR A 13 6.72 -1.19 19.39
N SER A 14 6.70 -0.66 18.17
CA SER A 14 7.43 -1.22 17.03
C SER A 14 8.62 -0.38 16.57
N GLY A 15 9.17 0.47 17.45
CA GLY A 15 10.28 1.36 17.12
C GLY A 15 11.51 0.60 16.61
N GLU A 16 11.90 -0.49 17.25
CA GLU A 16 13.04 -1.30 16.84
C GLU A 16 12.83 -1.95 15.48
N VAL A 17 11.61 -2.42 15.22
CA VAL A 17 11.22 -3.07 13.95
C VAL A 17 11.25 -2.08 12.79
N MET A 18 10.78 -0.86 13.03
CA MET A 18 10.70 0.19 12.02
C MET A 18 12.01 0.96 11.81
N GLN A 19 12.93 0.93 12.78
CA GLN A 19 14.18 1.67 12.73
C GLN A 19 14.97 1.47 11.41
N PRO A 20 15.16 0.24 10.90
CA PRO A 20 15.86 0.05 9.62
C PRO A 20 15.15 0.71 8.44
N LEU A 21 13.83 0.86 8.49
CA LEU A 21 13.04 1.44 7.42
C LEU A 21 13.08 2.99 7.42
N THR A 22 13.59 3.58 8.48
CA THR A 22 13.84 5.03 8.55
C THR A 22 15.18 5.44 7.96
N GLN A 23 15.99 4.49 7.53
CA GLN A 23 17.27 4.72 6.88
C GLN A 23 17.19 4.43 5.38
N PRO A 24 17.96 5.14 4.56
CA PRO A 24 18.04 4.84 3.14
C PRO A 24 18.68 3.45 2.94
N ASP A 25 18.10 2.66 2.06
CA ASP A 25 18.59 1.34 1.70
C ASP A 25 18.27 1.03 0.24
N HIS A 26 19.27 1.01 -0.59
CA HIS A 26 19.16 0.78 -2.04
C HIS A 26 18.99 -0.70 -2.40
N SER A 27 19.06 -1.61 -1.43
CA SER A 27 18.80 -3.04 -1.67
C SER A 27 17.31 -3.39 -1.71
N ARG A 28 16.45 -2.50 -1.24
CA ARG A 28 15.01 -2.67 -1.23
C ARG A 28 14.42 -2.54 -2.63
N SER A 29 13.32 -3.27 -2.89
CA SER A 29 12.57 -3.16 -4.14
C SER A 29 11.75 -1.87 -4.26
N TRP A 30 11.50 -1.21 -3.13
CA TRP A 30 10.83 0.10 -3.05
C TRP A 30 11.83 1.17 -2.61
N GLU A 31 11.69 2.36 -3.13
CA GLU A 31 12.56 3.48 -2.84
C GLU A 31 11.93 4.46 -1.85
N GLY A 32 12.67 4.83 -0.84
CA GLY A 32 12.27 5.79 0.16
C GLY A 32 12.66 5.36 1.58
N GLN A 33 12.25 6.15 2.50
CA GLN A 33 12.43 5.89 3.93
C GLN A 33 11.21 6.40 4.68
N PHE A 34 10.84 5.69 5.73
CA PHE A 34 9.79 6.14 6.62
C PHE A 34 10.30 7.25 7.54
N GLU A 35 9.43 8.19 7.82
CA GLU A 35 9.64 9.21 8.84
C GLU A 35 8.74 8.91 10.03
N GLN A 36 9.33 8.88 11.23
CA GLN A 36 8.54 8.77 12.45
C GLN A 36 7.92 10.13 12.78
N LEU A 37 6.64 10.13 13.10
CA LEU A 37 5.98 11.35 13.59
C LEU A 37 6.23 11.53 15.08
N ASP A 38 6.93 12.58 15.44
CA ASP A 38 7.34 12.86 16.83
C ASP A 38 6.17 13.08 17.80
N LEU A 39 5.03 13.55 17.28
CA LEU A 39 3.84 13.84 18.08
C LEU A 39 3.06 12.57 18.48
N PHE A 40 3.31 11.45 17.81
CA PHE A 40 2.58 10.21 18.05
C PHE A 40 3.53 9.04 18.19
N THR A 41 3.35 8.27 19.24
CA THR A 41 4.10 7.03 19.43
C THR A 41 3.59 5.96 18.47
N GLY A 42 4.49 5.35 17.71
CA GLY A 42 4.14 4.23 16.83
C GLY A 42 3.50 4.63 15.51
N VAL A 43 3.80 5.81 14.99
CA VAL A 43 3.33 6.29 13.69
C VAL A 43 4.51 6.61 12.79
N TRP A 44 4.54 6.01 11.61
CA TRP A 44 5.53 6.26 10.56
C TRP A 44 4.81 6.57 9.25
N VAL A 45 5.38 7.49 8.48
CA VAL A 45 4.82 7.93 7.21
C VAL A 45 5.86 7.88 6.11
N ILE A 46 5.41 7.60 4.90
CA ILE A 46 6.21 7.73 3.68
C ILE A 46 5.32 8.22 2.54
N GLU A 47 5.89 9.07 1.71
CA GLU A 47 5.25 9.51 0.47
C GLU A 47 6.07 9.01 -0.72
N PHE A 48 5.39 8.44 -1.70
CA PHE A 48 5.96 8.02 -2.96
C PHE A 48 5.63 9.05 -4.04
N GLU A 49 6.65 9.66 -4.58
CA GLU A 49 6.54 10.48 -5.77
C GLU A 49 6.44 9.60 -7.02
N ARG A 50 6.02 10.22 -8.10
CA ARG A 50 5.65 9.67 -9.42
C ARG A 50 6.50 8.52 -9.95
N VAL A 51 7.81 8.58 -9.76
CA VAL A 51 8.78 7.68 -10.38
C VAL A 51 9.44 6.72 -9.38
N ARG A 52 9.14 6.86 -8.10
CA ARG A 52 9.74 6.00 -7.08
C ARG A 52 9.12 4.60 -7.09
N PRO A 53 9.93 3.56 -7.23
CA PRO A 53 9.47 2.19 -7.05
C PRO A 53 8.84 1.99 -5.68
N ARG A 54 7.68 1.36 -5.65
CA ARG A 54 6.93 1.04 -4.43
C ARG A 54 6.53 -0.43 -4.33
N SER A 55 6.79 -1.18 -5.38
CA SER A 55 6.50 -2.60 -5.43
C SER A 55 7.24 -3.39 -4.35
N GLY A 56 6.53 -4.28 -3.68
CA GLY A 56 7.08 -5.09 -2.60
C GLY A 56 7.05 -4.45 -1.22
N LEU A 57 6.52 -3.22 -1.07
CA LEU A 57 6.41 -2.56 0.23
C LEU A 57 5.58 -3.38 1.22
N LEU A 58 4.40 -3.83 0.85
CA LEU A 58 3.55 -4.63 1.73
C LEU A 58 4.20 -5.96 2.11
N ARG A 59 4.87 -6.62 1.16
CA ARG A 59 5.60 -7.87 1.45
C ARG A 59 6.75 -7.64 2.42
N HIS A 60 7.44 -6.53 2.29
CA HIS A 60 8.50 -6.18 3.23
C HIS A 60 7.92 -5.94 4.63
N LEU A 61 6.86 -5.14 4.75
CA LEU A 61 6.18 -4.90 6.02
C LEU A 61 5.65 -6.19 6.66
N GLU A 62 5.12 -7.11 5.87
CA GLU A 62 4.70 -8.44 6.34
C GLU A 62 5.84 -9.26 6.95
N SER A 63 7.02 -9.16 6.38
CA SER A 63 8.20 -9.95 6.79
C SER A 63 8.83 -9.48 8.10
N LEU A 64 8.45 -8.32 8.61
CA LEU A 64 9.02 -7.77 9.82
C LEU A 64 8.55 -8.52 11.07
N ALA A 65 9.44 -8.60 12.05
CA ALA A 65 9.16 -9.28 13.31
C ALA A 65 8.36 -8.39 14.27
N TRP A 66 7.12 -8.10 13.92
CA TRP A 66 6.24 -7.27 14.72
C TRP A 66 6.00 -7.87 16.10
N PRO A 67 6.13 -7.07 17.20
CA PRO A 67 5.80 -7.57 18.53
C PRO A 67 4.31 -7.86 18.73
N TYR A 68 3.46 -7.10 18.04
CA TYR A 68 2.00 -7.23 18.07
C TYR A 68 1.43 -7.16 16.65
N PRO A 69 1.54 -8.24 15.86
CA PRO A 69 1.11 -8.23 14.46
C PRO A 69 -0.37 -7.83 14.29
N GLU A 70 -1.23 -8.25 15.21
CA GLU A 70 -2.67 -7.95 15.21
C GLU A 70 -2.99 -6.46 15.39
N SER A 71 -2.03 -5.67 15.88
CA SER A 71 -2.17 -4.23 16.11
C SER A 71 -1.56 -3.39 14.99
N VAL A 72 -0.93 -4.01 14.00
CA VAL A 72 -0.34 -3.31 12.87
C VAL A 72 -1.43 -2.88 11.90
N GLN A 73 -1.46 -1.60 11.61
CA GLN A 73 -2.36 -1.01 10.62
C GLN A 73 -1.54 -0.26 9.57
N VAL A 74 -1.77 -0.57 8.32
CA VAL A 74 -1.15 0.12 7.20
C VAL A 74 -2.24 0.84 6.42
N LEU A 75 -2.15 2.15 6.38
CA LEU A 75 -3.07 2.99 5.62
C LEU A 75 -2.39 3.41 4.32
N ILE A 76 -3.06 3.20 3.21
CA ILE A 76 -2.55 3.57 1.89
C ILE A 76 -3.57 4.44 1.17
N HIS A 77 -3.10 5.56 0.67
CA HIS A 77 -3.85 6.45 -0.20
C HIS A 77 -3.06 6.66 -1.50
N ASP A 78 -3.55 6.12 -2.59
CA ASP A 78 -3.08 6.44 -3.93
C ASP A 78 -3.81 7.69 -4.45
N GLU A 79 -3.23 8.43 -5.37
CA GLU A 79 -3.71 9.70 -5.88
C GLU A 79 -5.20 9.70 -6.29
N ASP A 80 -5.67 8.59 -6.86
CA ASP A 80 -7.04 8.47 -7.35
C ASP A 80 -8.03 7.88 -6.34
N ASP A 81 -7.55 7.51 -5.14
CA ASP A 81 -8.41 6.92 -4.12
C ASP A 81 -9.30 7.98 -3.45
N ASP A 82 -10.56 7.66 -3.23
CA ASP A 82 -11.50 8.55 -2.51
C ASP A 82 -11.24 8.60 -0.99
N CYS A 83 -10.50 7.62 -0.46
CA CYS A 83 -10.09 7.57 0.95
C CYS A 83 -8.86 6.68 1.14
N PHE A 84 -8.31 6.68 2.36
CA PHE A 84 -7.27 5.72 2.72
C PHE A 84 -7.82 4.30 2.80
N GLY A 85 -7.17 3.35 2.14
CA GLY A 85 -7.38 1.93 2.36
C GLY A 85 -6.69 1.48 3.65
N LEU A 86 -7.24 0.48 4.31
CA LEU A 86 -6.71 -0.11 5.54
C LEU A 86 -6.27 -1.55 5.28
N TRP A 87 -5.04 -1.85 5.67
CA TRP A 87 -4.44 -3.18 5.59
C TRP A 87 -4.03 -3.63 6.98
N MET A 88 -4.40 -4.85 7.34
CA MET A 88 -4.06 -5.45 8.62
C MET A 88 -3.55 -6.87 8.44
N MET A 89 -2.76 -7.35 9.42
CA MET A 89 -2.24 -8.72 9.39
C MET A 89 -3.35 -9.74 9.61
N CYS A 90 -3.49 -10.63 8.63
CA CYS A 90 -4.38 -11.79 8.69
C CYS A 90 -3.55 -13.01 8.29
N ASP A 91 -3.33 -13.92 9.21
CA ASP A 91 -2.54 -15.14 8.98
C ASP A 91 -1.14 -14.87 8.37
N GLY A 92 -0.46 -13.84 8.89
CA GLY A 92 0.88 -13.46 8.45
C GLY A 92 0.93 -12.67 7.14
N VAL A 93 -0.19 -12.29 6.58
CA VAL A 93 -0.32 -11.52 5.34
C VAL A 93 -1.08 -10.22 5.60
N LEU A 94 -0.59 -9.11 5.05
CA LEU A 94 -1.33 -7.85 5.07
C LEU A 94 -2.49 -7.94 4.06
N ALA A 95 -3.70 -7.98 4.58
CA ALA A 95 -4.93 -8.03 3.79
C ALA A 95 -5.71 -6.73 3.91
N GLU A 96 -6.23 -6.24 2.80
CA GLU A 96 -7.09 -5.07 2.80
C GLU A 96 -8.39 -5.36 3.55
N GLN A 97 -8.71 -4.47 4.48
CA GLN A 97 -9.95 -4.53 5.26
C GLN A 97 -11.03 -3.72 4.56
N PRO A 98 -12.29 -4.16 4.62
CA PRO A 98 -13.39 -3.39 4.06
C PRO A 98 -13.50 -2.02 4.71
N VAL A 99 -13.61 -0.97 3.88
CA VAL A 99 -13.89 0.39 4.33
C VAL A 99 -15.37 0.68 4.07
N PRO A 100 -16.17 0.98 5.10
CA PRO A 100 -17.59 1.25 4.93
C PRO A 100 -17.87 2.33 3.87
N GLY A 101 -18.85 2.07 3.01
CA GLY A 101 -19.23 3.01 1.94
C GLY A 101 -18.24 3.11 0.78
N HIS A 102 -17.23 2.25 0.71
CA HIS A 102 -16.22 2.25 -0.35
C HIS A 102 -16.00 0.83 -0.90
N ARG A 103 -15.48 0.77 -2.11
CA ARG A 103 -15.07 -0.46 -2.77
C ARG A 103 -13.83 -0.22 -3.63
N ARG A 104 -12.99 -1.23 -3.74
CA ARG A 104 -11.85 -1.18 -4.66
C ARG A 104 -12.26 -1.69 -6.03
N VAL A 105 -11.88 -0.96 -7.05
CA VAL A 105 -12.17 -1.27 -8.45
C VAL A 105 -10.87 -1.39 -9.22
N HIS A 106 -10.75 -2.43 -10.03
CA HIS A 106 -9.57 -2.71 -10.84
C HIS A 106 -9.89 -2.48 -12.31
N GLY A 107 -8.95 -1.85 -13.00
CA GLY A 107 -9.01 -1.71 -14.46
C GLY A 107 -8.84 -3.05 -15.17
N PRO A 108 -9.10 -3.10 -16.48
CA PRO A 108 -8.89 -4.30 -17.27
C PRO A 108 -7.43 -4.73 -17.20
N VAL A 109 -7.22 -6.04 -17.12
CA VAL A 109 -5.87 -6.61 -17.22
C VAL A 109 -5.43 -6.44 -18.68
N LEU A 110 -4.47 -5.56 -18.89
CA LEU A 110 -3.85 -5.42 -20.21
C LEU A 110 -2.90 -6.61 -20.42
N PRO A 111 -2.86 -7.17 -21.65
CA PRO A 111 -1.86 -8.18 -21.97
C PRO A 111 -0.47 -7.61 -21.73
N PRO A 112 0.48 -8.43 -21.26
CA PRO A 112 1.85 -7.98 -21.07
C PRO A 112 2.41 -7.47 -22.40
N ASP A 113 2.78 -6.20 -22.43
CA ASP A 113 3.51 -5.63 -23.54
C ASP A 113 4.99 -5.93 -23.31
N GLU A 114 5.61 -6.64 -24.25
CA GLU A 114 7.05 -6.98 -24.18
C GLU A 114 7.94 -5.74 -24.14
N TYR A 115 7.44 -4.60 -24.60
CA TYR A 115 8.23 -3.37 -24.73
C TYR A 115 8.01 -2.37 -23.58
N LEU A 116 6.92 -2.46 -22.84
CA LEU A 116 6.59 -1.58 -21.73
C LEU A 116 5.90 -2.39 -20.62
N PRO A 117 6.68 -3.02 -19.73
CA PRO A 117 6.09 -3.65 -18.55
C PRO A 117 5.46 -2.57 -17.66
N CYS A 118 4.17 -2.33 -17.86
CA CYS A 118 3.40 -1.55 -16.91
C CYS A 118 3.23 -2.36 -15.63
N PRO A 119 3.69 -1.87 -14.48
CA PRO A 119 3.39 -2.51 -13.22
C PRO A 119 1.87 -2.58 -13.07
N PRO A 120 1.34 -3.72 -12.62
CA PRO A 120 -0.09 -3.87 -12.40
C PRO A 120 -0.60 -2.79 -11.44
N SER A 121 -1.76 -2.22 -11.77
CA SER A 121 -2.38 -1.19 -10.93
C SER A 121 -2.97 -1.81 -9.66
N PRO A 122 -2.79 -1.17 -8.48
CA PRO A 122 -3.42 -1.62 -7.24
C PRO A 122 -4.95 -1.48 -7.26
N GLY A 123 -5.50 -0.94 -8.33
CA GLY A 123 -6.90 -0.53 -8.40
C GLY A 123 -7.13 0.83 -7.74
N VAL A 124 -8.38 1.25 -7.68
CA VAL A 124 -8.80 2.53 -7.09
C VAL A 124 -9.90 2.27 -6.06
N LEU A 125 -9.75 2.84 -4.88
CA LEU A 125 -10.74 2.77 -3.82
C LEU A 125 -11.74 3.93 -3.99
N VAL A 126 -12.97 3.61 -4.36
CA VAL A 126 -14.00 4.60 -4.69
C VAL A 126 -15.21 4.47 -3.78
N ARG A 127 -15.97 5.55 -3.65
CA ARG A 127 -17.27 5.54 -2.97
C ARG A 127 -18.21 4.54 -3.63
N ALA A 128 -18.99 3.83 -2.84
CA ALA A 128 -19.85 2.73 -3.31
C ALA A 128 -20.83 3.12 -4.42
N GLY A 129 -21.28 4.38 -4.47
CA GLY A 129 -22.16 4.91 -5.51
C GLY A 129 -21.48 5.39 -6.79
N THR A 130 -20.14 5.35 -6.84
CA THR A 130 -19.40 5.83 -8.01
C THR A 130 -19.61 4.90 -9.20
N PRO A 131 -19.97 5.41 -10.39
CA PRO A 131 -20.07 4.60 -11.61
C PRO A 131 -18.73 3.96 -11.95
N VAL A 132 -18.76 2.69 -12.33
CA VAL A 132 -17.57 1.95 -12.76
C VAL A 132 -17.51 1.96 -14.28
N LEU A 133 -16.34 2.30 -14.82
CA LEU A 133 -16.12 2.27 -16.27
C LEU A 133 -16.21 0.82 -16.80
N ALA A 134 -16.64 0.68 -18.05
CA ALA A 134 -16.69 -0.62 -18.71
C ALA A 134 -15.33 -1.34 -18.68
N GLY A 135 -15.34 -2.63 -18.36
CA GLY A 135 -14.12 -3.43 -18.22
C GLY A 135 -13.45 -3.38 -16.86
N HIS A 136 -13.95 -2.57 -15.92
CA HIS A 136 -13.47 -2.55 -14.53
C HIS A 136 -14.22 -3.60 -13.69
N SER A 137 -13.55 -4.18 -12.73
CA SER A 137 -14.09 -5.22 -11.86
C SER A 137 -13.67 -5.02 -10.42
N ALA A 138 -14.51 -5.47 -9.49
CA ALA A 138 -14.15 -5.61 -8.08
C ALA A 138 -13.32 -6.89 -7.81
N GLU A 139 -13.26 -7.81 -8.75
CA GLU A 139 -12.48 -9.04 -8.65
C GLU A 139 -11.09 -8.84 -9.24
N ARG A 140 -10.10 -9.45 -8.60
CA ARG A 140 -8.73 -9.48 -9.09
C ARG A 140 -7.98 -10.72 -8.59
N HIS A 141 -7.02 -11.16 -9.39
CA HIS A 141 -6.23 -12.35 -9.09
C HIS A 141 -5.05 -12.04 -8.14
N ASP A 142 -4.40 -10.91 -8.29
CA ASP A 142 -3.35 -10.47 -7.38
C ASP A 142 -3.85 -9.29 -6.54
N LYS A 143 -3.88 -9.49 -5.23
CA LYS A 143 -4.39 -8.49 -4.30
C LYS A 143 -3.45 -7.30 -4.05
N ARG A 144 -2.17 -7.43 -4.44
CA ARG A 144 -1.15 -6.42 -4.11
C ARG A 144 -0.09 -6.24 -5.21
N PRO A 145 -0.49 -6.07 -6.47
CA PRO A 145 0.47 -6.08 -7.58
C PRO A 145 1.45 -4.90 -7.55
N ALA A 146 1.06 -3.78 -6.98
CA ALA A 146 1.86 -2.57 -6.98
C ALA A 146 2.45 -2.20 -5.60
N TRP A 147 2.17 -3.01 -4.58
CA TRP A 147 2.60 -2.73 -3.20
C TRP A 147 3.43 -3.82 -2.58
#